data_17e807556126d2aa71ade85f976814f1
#
_entry.id   17e807556126d2aa71ade85f976814f1
#
_cell.length_a   1.000
_cell.length_b   1.000
_cell.length_c   1.000
_cell.angle_alpha   90.00
_cell.angle_beta   90.00
_cell.angle_gamma   90.00
#
_symmetry.space_group_name_H-M   'P 1'
#
loop_
_entity.id
_entity.type
_entity.pdbx_description
1 polymer ?
#
loop_
_entity_poly.entity_id
_entity_poly.type
_entity_poly.pdbx_seq_one_letter_code
_entity_poly.pdbx_strand_id
1 'polypeptide(L)'
;RNKPVACIENLISILPKQFHDVTCYWQFSGSSGISYIDQPNKLPERLSAHLWFWMTTPVNTMVLRQFAKAHNTLVPDLIDPSIYKVVQPHFVSSPIFENPLHDPLNLRSGIIQRDKDEVDIDVLAYIAEHPISKLSSGITTKSDTTKGPDPYAQTVGYDGYLQGLGDHETGEGFNDPLTSAIMSFVQTQKIYP
;
A
#
# COMPACT_ATOMS: atom_id res chain seq x y z
N ARG A 1 18.30 18.26 11.65
CA ARG A 1 17.28 19.02 10.89
C ARG A 1 16.60 18.03 9.95
N ASN A 2 15.33 17.76 10.19
CA ASN A 2 14.53 16.92 9.30
C ASN A 2 14.49 17.56 7.91
N LYS A 3 14.99 16.83 6.91
CA LYS A 3 14.92 17.23 5.52
C LYS A 3 13.97 16.26 4.79
N PRO A 4 12.66 16.50 4.83
CA PRO A 4 11.67 15.60 4.22
C PRO A 4 11.97 15.28 2.76
N VAL A 5 12.30 16.31 1.98
CA VAL A 5 12.63 16.16 0.56
C VAL A 5 13.85 15.26 0.36
N ALA A 6 14.90 15.39 1.18
CA ALA A 6 16.07 14.53 1.06
C ALA A 6 15.75 13.06 1.36
N CYS A 7 14.81 12.79 2.28
CA CYS A 7 14.34 11.42 2.53
C CYS A 7 13.61 10.85 1.30
N ILE A 8 12.79 11.66 0.65
CA ILE A 8 12.08 11.24 -0.57
C ILE A 8 13.06 11.03 -1.74
N GLU A 9 14.05 11.91 -1.89
CA GLU A 9 15.12 11.74 -2.90
C GLU A 9 15.87 10.41 -2.70
N ASN A 10 16.18 10.06 -1.46
CA ASN A 10 16.79 8.77 -1.15
C ASN A 10 15.86 7.59 -1.50
N LEU A 11 14.54 7.71 -1.24
CA LEU A 11 13.59 6.68 -1.65
C LEU A 11 13.53 6.54 -3.17
N ILE A 12 13.50 7.65 -3.91
CA ILE A 12 13.49 7.62 -5.37
C ILE A 12 14.77 6.97 -5.92
N SER A 13 15.92 7.24 -5.30
CA SER A 13 17.22 6.69 -5.77
C SER A 13 17.35 5.18 -5.68
N ILE A 14 16.53 4.51 -4.86
CA ILE A 14 16.51 3.05 -4.74
C ILE A 14 15.39 2.39 -5.57
N LEU A 15 14.55 3.17 -6.23
CA LEU A 15 13.62 2.68 -7.25
C LEU A 15 14.37 2.37 -8.56
N PRO A 16 13.77 1.66 -9.52
CA PRO A 16 14.35 1.51 -10.86
C PRO A 16 14.70 2.87 -11.47
N LYS A 17 15.83 2.91 -12.19
CA LYS A 17 16.39 4.15 -12.75
C LYS A 17 15.41 4.97 -13.60
N GLN A 18 14.40 4.32 -14.19
CA GLN A 18 13.36 4.96 -14.99
C GLN A 18 12.51 5.97 -14.19
N PHE A 19 12.53 5.87 -12.84
CA PHE A 19 11.82 6.78 -11.93
C PHE A 19 12.67 7.98 -11.49
N HIS A 20 14.01 7.95 -11.67
CA HIS A 20 14.91 8.93 -11.05
C HIS A 20 14.74 10.35 -11.58
N ASP A 21 14.48 10.50 -12.90
CA ASP A 21 14.38 11.80 -13.57
C ASP A 21 12.94 12.20 -13.90
N VAL A 22 11.98 11.66 -13.15
CA VAL A 22 10.55 11.87 -13.38
C VAL A 22 9.96 12.70 -12.26
N THR A 23 9.16 13.70 -12.62
CA THR A 23 8.35 14.48 -11.70
C THR A 23 7.42 13.57 -10.91
N CYS A 24 7.37 13.76 -9.60
CA CYS A 24 6.45 13.00 -8.74
C CYS A 24 5.80 13.89 -7.67
N TYR A 25 4.58 13.54 -7.32
CA TYR A 25 3.98 13.99 -6.07
C TYR A 25 4.35 12.99 -4.98
N TRP A 26 4.62 13.48 -3.77
CA TRP A 26 4.92 12.65 -2.63
C TRP A 26 4.15 13.11 -1.40
N GLN A 27 3.86 12.15 -0.51
CA GLN A 27 3.24 12.43 0.77
C GLN A 27 3.69 11.38 1.80
N PHE A 28 4.10 11.81 2.97
CA PHE A 28 4.28 10.90 4.09
C PHE A 28 2.93 10.38 4.59
N SER A 29 2.89 9.11 4.98
CA SER A 29 1.71 8.53 5.60
C SER A 29 1.37 9.26 6.91
N GLY A 30 0.11 9.20 7.32
CA GLY A 30 -0.34 9.85 8.55
C GLY A 30 0.44 9.44 9.80
N SER A 31 0.90 8.18 9.85
CA SER A 31 1.69 7.65 10.97
C SER A 31 3.19 7.90 10.87
N SER A 32 3.68 8.46 9.75
CA SER A 32 5.11 8.70 9.57
C SER A 32 5.62 9.82 10.45
N GLY A 33 6.74 9.59 11.09
CA GLY A 33 7.45 10.60 11.84
C GLY A 33 6.76 11.04 13.13
N ILE A 34 5.78 10.30 13.62
CA ILE A 34 5.10 10.65 14.88
C ILE A 34 6.10 10.62 16.04
N SER A 35 6.07 11.65 16.87
CA SER A 35 6.79 11.70 18.14
C SER A 35 5.85 12.09 19.28
N TYR A 36 6.30 11.86 20.50
CA TYR A 36 5.60 12.31 21.69
C TYR A 36 6.22 13.62 22.20
N ILE A 37 5.39 14.50 22.75
CA ILE A 37 5.83 15.81 23.28
C ILE A 37 6.89 15.66 24.38
N ASP A 38 6.80 14.62 25.18
CA ASP A 38 7.73 14.29 26.24
C ASP A 38 9.03 13.61 25.73
N GLN A 39 9.06 13.17 24.48
CA GLN A 39 10.19 12.51 23.84
C GLN A 39 10.56 13.15 22.48
N PRO A 40 10.78 14.46 22.41
CA PRO A 40 10.92 15.18 21.13
C PRO A 40 12.17 14.78 20.33
N ASN A 41 13.15 14.16 20.98
CA ASN A 41 14.40 13.73 20.36
C ASN A 41 14.41 12.25 19.95
N LYS A 42 13.33 11.51 20.23
CA LYS A 42 13.19 10.14 19.75
C LYS A 42 12.91 10.19 18.26
N LEU A 43 13.89 9.78 17.46
CA LEU A 43 13.68 9.66 16.00
C LEU A 43 12.62 8.61 15.71
N PRO A 44 11.76 8.85 14.75
CA PRO A 44 10.78 7.87 14.32
C PRO A 44 11.51 6.64 13.75
N GLU A 45 11.10 5.47 14.17
CA GLU A 45 11.71 4.20 13.75
C GLU A 45 11.45 3.90 12.27
N ARG A 46 10.38 4.44 11.71
CA ARG A 46 9.97 4.20 10.33
C ARG A 46 9.33 5.43 9.70
N LEU A 47 9.75 5.73 8.48
CA LEU A 47 9.06 6.67 7.60
C LEU A 47 8.40 5.88 6.46
N SER A 48 7.12 6.10 6.26
CA SER A 48 6.37 5.57 5.13
C SER A 48 5.85 6.72 4.29
N ALA A 49 5.99 6.60 2.97
CA ALA A 49 5.56 7.63 2.04
C ALA A 49 4.81 7.00 0.87
N HIS A 50 3.87 7.73 0.33
CA HIS A 50 3.29 7.48 -0.96
C HIS A 50 4.02 8.33 -1.99
N LEU A 51 4.37 7.73 -3.14
CA LEU A 51 4.93 8.40 -4.30
C LEU A 51 3.99 8.16 -5.48
N TRP A 52 3.56 9.22 -6.14
CA TRP A 52 2.70 9.15 -7.31
C TRP A 52 3.47 9.60 -8.52
N PHE A 53 3.58 8.70 -9.46
CA PHE A 53 4.19 8.93 -10.77
C PHE A 53 3.14 8.75 -11.85
N TRP A 54 3.24 9.56 -12.89
CA TRP A 54 2.49 9.32 -14.12
C TRP A 54 3.23 8.32 -14.98
N MET A 55 2.53 7.40 -15.62
CA MET A 55 3.15 6.40 -16.49
C MET A 55 2.76 6.64 -17.94
N THR A 56 3.70 6.49 -18.88
CA THR A 56 3.45 6.59 -20.33
C THR A 56 2.40 5.57 -20.79
N THR A 57 2.43 4.39 -20.22
CA THR A 57 1.50 3.30 -20.56
C THR A 57 0.72 2.88 -19.33
N PRO A 58 -0.63 2.83 -19.40
CA PRO A 58 -1.44 2.31 -18.31
C PRO A 58 -1.08 0.86 -17.98
N VAL A 59 -0.92 0.55 -16.69
CA VAL A 59 -0.57 -0.79 -16.21
C VAL A 59 -1.66 -1.29 -15.27
N ASN A 60 -2.03 -2.54 -15.45
CA ASN A 60 -3.00 -3.20 -14.58
C ASN A 60 -2.46 -3.31 -13.14
N THR A 61 -3.33 -3.09 -12.15
CA THR A 61 -2.98 -3.12 -10.72
C THR A 61 -2.39 -4.46 -10.27
N MET A 62 -2.81 -5.58 -10.87
CA MET A 62 -2.22 -6.89 -10.58
C MET A 62 -0.76 -6.97 -11.06
N VAL A 63 -0.46 -6.39 -12.21
CA VAL A 63 0.91 -6.32 -12.76
C VAL A 63 1.76 -5.39 -11.89
N LEU A 64 1.24 -4.23 -11.48
CA LEU A 64 1.94 -3.34 -10.53
C LEU A 64 2.21 -4.02 -9.19
N ARG A 65 1.29 -4.86 -8.72
CA ARG A 65 1.51 -5.67 -7.51
C ARG A 65 2.66 -6.67 -7.69
N GLN A 66 2.78 -7.28 -8.85
CA GLN A 66 3.91 -8.17 -9.15
C GLN A 66 5.21 -7.39 -9.30
N PHE A 67 5.17 -6.21 -9.91
CA PHE A 67 6.32 -5.30 -9.97
C PHE A 67 6.84 -4.96 -8.56
N ALA A 68 5.95 -4.56 -7.64
CA ALA A 68 6.35 -4.27 -6.27
C ALA A 68 7.03 -5.48 -5.59
N LYS A 69 6.47 -6.69 -5.77
CA LYS A 69 7.09 -7.92 -5.25
C LYS A 69 8.44 -8.22 -5.90
N ALA A 70 8.56 -8.03 -7.21
CA ALA A 70 9.81 -8.23 -7.94
C ALA A 70 10.88 -7.24 -7.45
N HIS A 71 10.53 -5.97 -7.27
CA HIS A 71 11.46 -4.97 -6.74
C HIS A 71 11.87 -5.27 -5.30
N ASN A 72 10.95 -5.77 -4.48
CA ASN A 72 11.24 -6.18 -3.09
C ASN A 72 12.19 -7.39 -3.00
N THR A 73 12.51 -8.08 -4.09
CA THR A 73 13.61 -9.08 -4.10
C THR A 73 14.97 -8.42 -4.05
N LEU A 74 15.09 -7.18 -4.53
CA LEU A 74 16.31 -6.39 -4.51
C LEU A 74 16.44 -5.58 -3.23
N VAL A 75 15.34 -4.96 -2.81
CA VAL A 75 15.28 -4.14 -1.59
C VAL A 75 14.08 -4.62 -0.77
N PRO A 76 14.30 -5.47 0.23
CA PRO A 76 13.21 -6.07 1.02
C PRO A 76 12.29 -5.02 1.65
N ASP A 77 11.00 -5.25 1.57
CA ASP A 77 9.93 -4.45 2.19
C ASP A 77 9.91 -2.95 1.80
N LEU A 78 10.52 -2.60 0.65
CA LEU A 78 10.53 -1.21 0.19
C LEU A 78 9.15 -0.76 -0.27
N ILE A 79 8.47 -1.54 -1.11
CA ILE A 79 7.17 -1.23 -1.66
C ILE A 79 6.13 -2.15 -1.04
N ASP A 80 5.09 -1.58 -0.44
CA ASP A 80 3.95 -2.37 0.04
C ASP A 80 3.07 -2.81 -1.15
N PRO A 81 3.01 -4.11 -1.50
CA PRO A 81 2.19 -4.57 -2.62
C PRO A 81 0.68 -4.42 -2.36
N SER A 82 0.25 -4.17 -1.13
CA SER A 82 -1.16 -4.01 -0.78
C SER A 82 -1.75 -2.72 -1.32
N ILE A 83 -0.92 -1.69 -1.58
CA ILE A 83 -1.38 -0.41 -2.15
C ILE A 83 -2.05 -0.57 -3.53
N TYR A 84 -1.76 -1.65 -4.24
CA TYR A 84 -2.33 -1.96 -5.55
C TYR A 84 -3.60 -2.81 -5.48
N LYS A 85 -4.19 -3.00 -4.29
CA LYS A 85 -5.52 -3.60 -4.18
C LYS A 85 -6.58 -2.60 -4.61
N VAL A 86 -7.59 -3.06 -5.34
CA VAL A 86 -8.67 -2.21 -5.89
C VAL A 86 -9.41 -1.41 -4.82
N VAL A 87 -9.55 -1.98 -3.64
CA VAL A 87 -10.31 -1.38 -2.51
C VAL A 87 -9.40 -0.76 -1.43
N GLN A 88 -8.13 -0.54 -1.73
CA GLN A 88 -7.22 0.06 -0.77
C GLN A 88 -7.46 1.58 -0.65
N PRO A 89 -7.90 2.10 0.49
CA PRO A 89 -8.04 3.53 0.68
C PRO A 89 -6.68 4.21 0.78
N HIS A 90 -6.56 5.37 0.15
CA HIS A 90 -5.38 6.24 0.25
C HIS A 90 -5.79 7.56 0.88
N PHE A 91 -5.27 7.83 2.08
CA PHE A 91 -5.51 9.09 2.76
C PHE A 91 -4.56 10.17 2.21
N VAL A 92 -5.13 11.20 1.61
CA VAL A 92 -4.39 12.30 0.98
C VAL A 92 -4.43 13.60 1.80
N SER A 93 -5.10 13.61 2.94
CA SER A 93 -5.12 14.75 3.86
C SER A 93 -3.97 14.69 4.85
N SER A 94 -3.51 15.87 5.30
CA SER A 94 -2.56 15.92 6.41
C SER A 94 -3.23 15.47 7.70
N PRO A 95 -2.54 14.67 8.54
CA PRO A 95 -3.08 14.25 9.84
C PRO A 95 -3.19 15.44 10.80
N ILE A 96 -4.16 15.37 11.69
CA ILE A 96 -4.28 16.24 12.83
C ILE A 96 -3.75 15.48 14.04
N PHE A 97 -2.82 16.07 14.76
CA PHE A 97 -2.22 15.46 15.94
C PHE A 97 -2.84 16.03 17.20
N GLU A 98 -3.30 15.14 18.06
CA GLU A 98 -3.82 15.48 19.38
C GLU A 98 -2.78 15.16 20.46
N ASN A 99 -2.77 15.94 21.55
CA ASN A 99 -1.89 15.70 22.69
C ASN A 99 -2.07 14.25 23.23
N PRO A 100 -0.99 13.49 23.49
CA PRO A 100 0.43 13.89 23.59
C PRO A 100 1.25 13.75 22.32
N LEU A 101 0.63 13.60 21.15
CA LEU A 101 1.35 13.43 19.88
C LEU A 101 1.82 14.78 19.34
N HIS A 102 2.97 14.75 18.70
CA HIS A 102 3.58 15.89 18.04
C HIS A 102 4.02 15.55 16.63
N ASP A 103 3.83 16.49 15.71
CA ASP A 103 4.34 16.39 14.35
C ASP A 103 5.72 17.04 14.24
N PRO A 104 6.80 16.26 14.15
CA PRO A 104 8.14 16.81 13.99
C PRO A 104 8.47 17.20 12.55
N LEU A 105 7.59 16.83 11.58
CA LEU A 105 7.82 17.09 10.16
C LEU A 105 7.28 18.46 9.79
N ASN A 106 8.13 19.33 9.30
CA ASN A 106 7.76 20.67 8.85
C ASN A 106 7.08 20.65 7.47
N LEU A 107 7.15 19.54 6.75
CA LEU A 107 6.55 19.35 5.44
C LEU A 107 6.17 17.88 5.27
N ARG A 108 4.91 17.59 4.94
CA ARG A 108 4.40 16.24 4.79
C ARG A 108 4.11 15.79 3.38
N SER A 109 4.05 16.73 2.45
CA SER A 109 3.79 16.44 1.04
C SER A 109 4.40 17.51 0.15
N GLY A 110 4.56 17.19 -1.13
CA GLY A 110 5.07 18.13 -2.10
C GLY A 110 5.26 17.51 -3.48
N ILE A 111 5.79 18.31 -4.38
CA ILE A 111 6.17 17.87 -5.72
C ILE A 111 7.69 17.95 -5.84
N ILE A 112 8.30 16.92 -6.38
CA ILE A 112 9.66 16.94 -6.88
C ILE A 112 9.58 17.10 -8.39
N GLN A 113 9.90 18.30 -8.84
CA GLN A 113 9.92 18.62 -10.27
C GLN A 113 11.18 18.06 -10.93
N ARG A 114 11.01 17.41 -12.08
CA ARG A 114 12.08 16.83 -12.91
C ARG A 114 11.87 17.22 -14.38
N ASP A 115 12.80 16.81 -15.23
CA ASP A 115 12.74 17.11 -16.66
C ASP A 115 11.69 16.28 -17.40
N LYS A 116 11.31 15.12 -16.84
CA LYS A 116 10.29 14.24 -17.39
C LYS A 116 9.06 14.23 -16.48
N ASP A 117 7.88 14.16 -17.08
CA ASP A 117 6.62 14.07 -16.36
C ASP A 117 6.09 12.63 -16.29
N GLU A 118 6.61 11.73 -17.09
CA GLU A 118 6.11 10.35 -17.20
C GLU A 118 7.23 9.31 -17.06
N VAL A 119 6.90 8.23 -16.37
CA VAL A 119 7.77 7.05 -16.26
C VAL A 119 7.56 6.18 -17.49
N ASP A 120 8.65 5.95 -18.23
CA ASP A 120 8.69 5.00 -19.32
C ASP A 120 9.43 3.73 -18.87
N ILE A 121 8.68 2.69 -18.55
CA ILE A 121 9.18 1.40 -18.09
C ILE A 121 8.36 0.25 -18.65
N ASP A 122 9.03 -0.73 -19.23
CA ASP A 122 8.41 -2.05 -19.51
C ASP A 122 8.33 -2.85 -18.20
N VAL A 123 7.17 -2.76 -17.56
CA VAL A 123 6.92 -3.40 -16.27
C VAL A 123 6.99 -4.93 -16.38
N LEU A 124 6.58 -5.51 -17.50
CA LEU A 124 6.61 -6.97 -17.68
C LEU A 124 8.05 -7.47 -17.88
N ALA A 125 8.84 -6.75 -18.67
CA ALA A 125 10.27 -7.04 -18.81
C ALA A 125 10.99 -6.93 -17.46
N TYR A 126 10.70 -5.88 -16.68
CA TYR A 126 11.26 -5.70 -15.35
C TYR A 126 10.95 -6.87 -14.42
N ILE A 127 9.70 -7.36 -14.40
CA ILE A 127 9.29 -8.52 -13.58
C ILE A 127 10.02 -9.79 -14.04
N ALA A 128 10.22 -9.97 -15.35
CA ALA A 128 10.92 -11.12 -15.89
C ALA A 128 12.42 -11.14 -15.53
N GLU A 129 13.04 -9.96 -15.47
CA GLU A 129 14.45 -9.81 -15.06
C GLU A 129 14.65 -10.02 -13.55
N HIS A 130 13.63 -9.80 -12.73
CA HIS A 130 13.66 -9.92 -11.27
C HIS A 130 12.64 -10.95 -10.79
N PRO A 131 12.83 -12.23 -11.13
CA PRO A 131 11.86 -13.26 -10.80
C PRO A 131 11.70 -13.34 -9.28
N ILE A 132 10.46 -13.29 -8.84
CA ILE A 132 10.08 -13.55 -7.46
C ILE A 132 10.44 -15.02 -7.23
N SER A 133 11.61 -15.29 -6.63
CA SER A 133 11.93 -16.64 -6.24
C SER A 133 10.74 -17.14 -5.44
N LYS A 134 10.17 -18.27 -5.83
CA LYS A 134 9.35 -19.09 -4.95
C LYS A 134 10.32 -19.61 -3.88
N LEU A 135 10.82 -18.71 -3.01
CA LEU A 135 11.31 -19.12 -1.73
C LEU A 135 10.13 -19.91 -1.19
N SER A 136 10.33 -21.20 -1.08
CA SER A 136 9.39 -22.09 -0.44
C SER A 136 8.78 -21.30 0.71
N SER A 137 7.64 -20.67 0.44
CA SER A 137 6.72 -20.44 1.50
C SER A 137 6.57 -21.83 2.09
N GLY A 138 7.24 -22.08 3.19
CA GLY A 138 6.85 -23.06 4.13
C GLY A 138 5.51 -22.68 4.76
N ILE A 139 4.65 -22.06 3.99
CA ILE A 139 3.25 -22.25 4.02
C ILE A 139 3.10 -23.66 3.47
N THR A 140 3.38 -24.64 4.31
CA THR A 140 2.42 -25.69 4.46
C THR A 140 1.08 -24.94 4.43
N THR A 141 0.44 -24.92 3.29
CA THR A 141 -0.98 -25.08 3.26
C THR A 141 -1.19 -26.35 4.08
N LYS A 142 -1.19 -26.22 5.39
CA LYS A 142 -2.14 -26.99 6.16
C LYS A 142 -3.42 -26.58 5.47
N SER A 143 -3.83 -27.38 4.51
CA SER A 143 -5.22 -27.53 4.22
C SER A 143 -5.80 -27.85 5.58
N ASP A 144 -6.18 -26.82 6.30
CA ASP A 144 -7.04 -26.95 7.46
C ASP A 144 -8.36 -27.33 6.84
N THR A 145 -8.41 -28.61 6.43
CA THR A 145 -9.62 -29.33 6.01
C THR A 145 -10.60 -29.44 7.19
N THR A 146 -10.31 -28.74 8.30
CA THR A 146 -11.15 -28.62 9.48
C THR A 146 -11.85 -27.28 9.61
N LYS A 147 -11.65 -26.32 8.71
CA LYS A 147 -12.62 -25.26 8.55
C LYS A 147 -13.87 -25.91 7.95
N GLY A 148 -14.84 -26.17 8.79
CA GLY A 148 -16.19 -26.47 8.35
C GLY A 148 -16.63 -25.44 7.30
N PRO A 149 -17.65 -25.72 6.50
CA PRO A 149 -18.13 -24.78 5.50
C PRO A 149 -18.27 -23.42 6.17
N ASP A 150 -17.63 -22.42 5.58
CA ASP A 150 -17.70 -21.04 6.04
C ASP A 150 -19.17 -20.74 6.36
N PRO A 151 -19.53 -20.53 7.64
CA PRO A 151 -20.93 -20.33 8.01
C PRO A 151 -21.52 -19.09 7.32
N TYR A 152 -20.69 -18.23 6.75
CA TYR A 152 -21.09 -17.05 5.99
C TYR A 152 -21.21 -17.32 4.48
N ALA A 153 -20.67 -18.41 3.94
CA ALA A 153 -20.68 -18.66 2.49
C ALA A 153 -22.05 -19.06 1.92
N GLN A 154 -23.01 -19.44 2.74
CA GLN A 154 -24.25 -20.06 2.24
C GLN A 154 -25.52 -19.18 2.28
N THR A 155 -25.53 -18.02 2.94
CA THR A 155 -26.76 -17.23 3.10
C THR A 155 -26.59 -15.72 3.14
N VAL A 156 -25.41 -15.22 2.84
CA VAL A 156 -25.09 -13.88 3.26
C VAL A 156 -24.93 -12.98 2.04
N GLY A 157 -25.99 -12.26 1.70
CA GLY A 157 -25.89 -11.14 0.79
C GLY A 157 -25.08 -9.99 1.41
N TYR A 158 -25.01 -8.89 0.69
CA TYR A 158 -24.31 -7.66 1.10
C TYR A 158 -24.46 -7.29 2.58
N ASP A 159 -25.68 -7.31 3.09
CA ASP A 159 -25.98 -6.94 4.49
C ASP A 159 -25.34 -7.88 5.51
N GLY A 160 -25.25 -9.15 5.20
CA GLY A 160 -24.64 -10.11 6.11
C GLY A 160 -23.12 -9.98 6.18
N TYR A 161 -22.44 -9.64 5.08
CA TYR A 161 -21.02 -9.31 5.13
C TYR A 161 -20.76 -8.05 5.94
N LEU A 162 -21.66 -7.06 5.88
CA LEU A 162 -21.55 -5.86 6.72
C LEU A 162 -21.77 -6.15 8.20
N GLN A 163 -22.64 -7.10 8.54
CA GLN A 163 -22.85 -7.54 9.94
C GLN A 163 -21.64 -8.31 10.49
N GLY A 164 -20.85 -8.93 9.61
CA GLY A 164 -19.62 -9.63 9.97
C GLY A 164 -18.39 -8.71 10.12
N LEU A 165 -18.55 -7.39 9.99
CA LEU A 165 -17.50 -6.42 10.28
C LEU A 165 -17.17 -6.51 11.77
N GLY A 166 -16.10 -7.25 12.07
CA GLY A 166 -15.56 -7.35 13.42
C GLY A 166 -14.85 -6.07 13.83
N ASP A 167 -14.77 -5.86 15.14
CA ASP A 167 -13.88 -4.87 15.69
C ASP A 167 -12.43 -5.38 15.64
N HIS A 168 -11.49 -4.51 15.92
CA HIS A 168 -10.06 -4.81 15.96
C HIS A 168 -9.70 -5.91 16.98
N GLU A 169 -10.56 -6.20 17.96
CA GLU A 169 -10.31 -7.17 19.03
C GLU A 169 -10.66 -8.62 18.64
N THR A 170 -11.57 -8.79 17.69
CA THR A 170 -12.01 -10.13 17.25
C THR A 170 -11.09 -10.79 16.24
N GLY A 171 -10.09 -10.08 15.71
CA GLY A 171 -9.05 -10.64 14.83
C GLY A 171 -9.45 -10.90 13.39
N GLU A 172 -10.70 -10.66 12.99
CA GLU A 172 -11.17 -10.88 11.61
C GLU A 172 -10.84 -9.73 10.67
N GLY A 173 -10.45 -8.59 11.17
CA GLY A 173 -10.08 -7.42 10.40
C GLY A 173 -11.23 -6.82 9.61
N PHE A 174 -11.07 -5.57 9.25
CA PHE A 174 -12.11 -4.80 8.54
C PHE A 174 -12.12 -5.08 7.03
N ASN A 175 -10.98 -5.46 6.46
CA ASN A 175 -10.79 -5.48 5.00
C ASN A 175 -11.50 -6.65 4.29
N ASP A 176 -11.45 -7.86 4.81
CA ASP A 176 -12.00 -9.02 4.12
C ASP A 176 -13.54 -9.02 4.09
N PRO A 177 -14.25 -8.72 5.20
CA PRO A 177 -15.70 -8.58 5.18
C PRO A 177 -16.17 -7.43 4.27
N LEU A 178 -15.50 -6.27 4.31
CA LEU A 178 -15.85 -5.12 3.46
C LEU A 178 -15.65 -5.44 1.98
N THR A 179 -14.54 -6.07 1.63
CA THR A 179 -14.27 -6.48 0.25
C THR A 179 -15.33 -7.48 -0.23
N SER A 180 -15.68 -8.45 0.59
CA SER A 180 -16.71 -9.44 0.30
C SER A 180 -18.09 -8.79 0.13
N ALA A 181 -18.43 -7.81 0.97
CA ALA A 181 -19.66 -7.04 0.86
C ALA A 181 -19.73 -6.26 -0.46
N ILE A 182 -18.66 -5.57 -0.83
CA ILE A 182 -18.58 -4.82 -2.09
C ILE A 182 -18.73 -5.75 -3.29
N MET A 183 -18.01 -6.87 -3.31
CA MET A 183 -18.08 -7.84 -4.41
C MET A 183 -19.47 -8.48 -4.52
N SER A 184 -20.11 -8.81 -3.40
CA SER A 184 -21.48 -9.33 -3.37
C SER A 184 -22.46 -8.31 -3.91
N PHE A 185 -22.34 -7.03 -3.52
CA PHE A 185 -23.17 -5.94 -4.03
C PHE A 185 -23.05 -5.77 -5.54
N VAL A 186 -21.81 -5.71 -6.05
CA VAL A 186 -21.53 -5.56 -7.48
C VAL A 186 -22.11 -6.72 -8.30
N GLN A 187 -21.95 -7.96 -7.83
CA GLN A 187 -22.52 -9.14 -8.48
C GLN A 187 -24.06 -9.13 -8.49
N THR A 188 -24.66 -8.72 -7.36
CA THR A 188 -26.13 -8.70 -7.21
C THR A 188 -26.79 -7.64 -8.10
N GLN A 189 -26.13 -6.50 -8.27
CA GLN A 189 -26.64 -5.38 -9.09
C GLN A 189 -26.40 -5.56 -10.59
N LYS A 190 -25.71 -6.64 -11.01
CA LYS A 190 -25.37 -6.87 -12.43
C LYS A 190 -24.74 -5.64 -13.08
N ILE A 191 -23.83 -4.95 -12.36
CA ILE A 191 -23.20 -3.71 -12.80
C ILE A 191 -22.12 -3.95 -13.86
N TYR A 192 -21.85 -5.20 -14.23
CA TYR A 192 -21.01 -5.53 -15.37
C TYR A 192 -21.85 -5.97 -16.57
N PRO A 193 -21.59 -5.42 -17.76
CA PRO A 193 -22.17 -5.89 -18.99
C PRO A 193 -21.70 -7.29 -19.35
#